data_e9ef19131a81d158e961d9f5460ab460
#
_entry.id   e9ef19131a81d158e961d9f5460ab460
#
_cell.length_a   1.000
_cell.length_b   1.000
_cell.length_c   1.000
_cell.angle_alpha   90.00
_cell.angle_beta   90.00
_cell.angle_gamma   90.00
#
_symmetry.space_group_name_H-M   'P 1'
#
loop_
_entity.id
_entity.type
_entity.pdbx_description
1 polymer ?
#
loop_
_entity_poly.entity_id
_entity_poly.type
_entity_poly.pdbx_seq_one_letter_code
_entity_poly.pdbx_strand_id
1 'polypeptide(L)'
;SQQICDLPVSEYFTRWLRESVMSLSPETYGRYAYDMGKVIMPYFEKKQLSLKALAPRDLETFFRYERQQEEATVQQLLDWYKELSDAFQYAVSNNWLKVSPIKEVDPCLDNSPVLFTDFLMDWLKMMKSRVEITTYAGYTSSITKRIIPYFKQFNYTLQDLEQHPKYIQDFYQHELDRGLSANTVIHYHANIRKCLQYAFQI
;
A
#
# COMPACT_ATOMS: atom_id res chain seq x y z
N SER A 1 24.09 -3.79 -32.95
CA SER A 1 23.41 -2.70 -32.23
C SER A 1 22.64 -3.27 -31.08
N GLN A 2 22.88 -2.74 -29.87
CA GLN A 2 22.17 -3.13 -28.67
C GLN A 2 20.68 -2.79 -28.85
N GLN A 3 19.80 -3.78 -28.67
CA GLN A 3 18.36 -3.53 -28.75
C GLN A 3 17.92 -2.79 -27.49
N ILE A 4 16.90 -1.92 -27.60
CA ILE A 4 16.42 -1.12 -26.47
C ILE A 4 15.94 -1.99 -25.29
N CYS A 5 15.35 -3.15 -25.59
CA CYS A 5 14.93 -4.09 -24.55
C CYS A 5 16.11 -4.71 -23.77
N ASP A 6 17.33 -4.63 -24.26
CA ASP A 6 18.55 -5.10 -23.59
C ASP A 6 19.16 -4.02 -22.67
N LEU A 7 18.72 -2.78 -22.75
CA LEU A 7 19.21 -1.71 -21.89
C LEU A 7 18.87 -2.00 -20.41
N PRO A 8 19.74 -1.62 -19.46
CA PRO A 8 19.33 -1.50 -18.08
C PRO A 8 18.05 -0.66 -17.96
N VAL A 9 17.13 -1.07 -17.10
CA VAL A 9 15.84 -0.38 -17.00
C VAL A 9 15.97 1.09 -16.61
N SER A 10 16.97 1.45 -15.79
CA SER A 10 17.28 2.84 -15.46
C SER A 10 17.69 3.67 -16.68
N GLU A 11 18.49 3.10 -17.58
CA GLU A 11 18.84 3.76 -18.87
C GLU A 11 17.62 3.89 -19.78
N TYR A 12 16.75 2.88 -19.80
CA TYR A 12 15.49 2.97 -20.51
C TYR A 12 14.63 4.15 -20.02
N PHE A 13 14.50 4.32 -18.70
CA PHE A 13 13.73 5.43 -18.11
C PHE A 13 14.32 6.80 -18.51
N THR A 14 15.64 6.93 -18.51
CA THR A 14 16.32 8.16 -18.97
C THR A 14 15.96 8.46 -20.44
N ARG A 15 15.99 7.44 -21.28
CA ARG A 15 15.62 7.57 -22.70
C ARG A 15 14.15 7.95 -22.85
N TRP A 16 13.25 7.25 -22.17
CA TRP A 16 11.82 7.53 -22.22
C TRP A 16 11.49 8.97 -21.78
N LEU A 17 12.08 9.46 -20.71
CA LEU A 17 11.90 10.85 -20.27
C LEU A 17 12.33 11.84 -21.36
N ARG A 18 13.48 11.60 -21.96
CA ARG A 18 14.00 12.47 -23.04
C ARG A 18 13.04 12.51 -24.22
N GLU A 19 12.52 11.37 -24.62
CA GLU A 19 11.60 11.26 -25.76
C GLU A 19 10.19 11.79 -25.43
N SER A 20 9.81 11.83 -24.16
CA SER A 20 8.48 12.25 -23.67
C SER A 20 8.36 13.77 -23.45
N VAL A 21 9.46 14.52 -23.47
CA VAL A 21 9.48 15.96 -23.15
C VAL A 21 8.49 16.79 -23.96
N MET A 22 8.26 16.43 -25.21
CA MET A 22 7.36 17.16 -26.11
C MET A 22 5.91 16.71 -26.02
N SER A 23 5.64 15.55 -25.42
CA SER A 23 4.29 14.98 -25.31
C SER A 23 3.63 15.20 -23.95
N LEU A 24 4.40 15.59 -22.93
CA LEU A 24 3.92 15.86 -21.58
C LEU A 24 3.82 17.37 -21.33
N SER A 25 2.88 17.77 -20.47
CA SER A 25 2.88 19.15 -19.96
C SER A 25 4.18 19.42 -19.18
N PRO A 26 4.67 20.67 -19.13
CA PRO A 26 5.86 21.01 -18.35
C PRO A 26 5.77 20.59 -16.89
N GLU A 27 4.59 20.73 -16.29
CA GLU A 27 4.32 20.32 -14.90
C GLU A 27 4.44 18.79 -14.72
N THR A 28 3.78 18.03 -15.58
CA THR A 28 3.83 16.56 -15.56
C THR A 28 5.25 16.07 -15.82
N TYR A 29 5.94 16.63 -16.80
CA TYR A 29 7.33 16.28 -17.09
C TYR A 29 8.25 16.55 -15.89
N GLY A 30 8.11 17.72 -15.26
CA GLY A 30 8.90 18.08 -14.06
C GLY A 30 8.69 17.10 -12.91
N ARG A 31 7.45 16.68 -12.66
CA ARG A 31 7.14 15.67 -11.64
C ARG A 31 7.74 14.32 -11.99
N TYR A 32 7.56 13.86 -13.22
CA TYR A 32 8.12 12.59 -13.69
C TYR A 32 9.65 12.58 -13.62
N ALA A 33 10.29 13.64 -14.06
CA ALA A 33 11.75 13.77 -13.97
C ALA A 33 12.25 13.74 -12.52
N TYR A 34 11.54 14.39 -11.62
CA TYR A 34 11.87 14.38 -10.19
C TYR A 34 11.73 12.97 -9.59
N ASP A 35 10.57 12.33 -9.78
CA ASP A 35 10.29 11.00 -9.22
C ASP A 35 11.24 9.94 -9.80
N MET A 36 11.47 9.98 -11.10
CA MET A 36 12.45 9.10 -11.76
C MET A 36 13.86 9.30 -11.20
N GLY A 37 14.32 10.54 -11.13
CA GLY A 37 15.70 10.85 -10.72
C GLY A 37 15.97 10.63 -9.24
N LYS A 38 14.98 10.83 -8.37
CA LYS A 38 15.15 10.74 -6.91
C LYS A 38 14.79 9.38 -6.32
N VAL A 39 13.85 8.65 -6.92
CA VAL A 39 13.29 7.44 -6.33
C VAL A 39 13.47 6.24 -7.26
N ILE A 40 12.89 6.27 -8.45
CA ILE A 40 12.74 5.08 -9.29
C ILE A 40 14.08 4.62 -9.88
N MET A 41 14.79 5.50 -10.59
CA MET A 41 16.07 5.14 -11.21
C MET A 41 17.13 4.73 -10.20
N PRO A 42 17.34 5.41 -9.07
CA PRO A 42 18.31 4.98 -8.05
C PRO A 42 18.03 3.59 -7.49
N TYR A 43 16.75 3.23 -7.33
CA TYR A 43 16.37 1.89 -6.88
C TYR A 43 16.79 0.83 -7.92
N PHE A 44 16.42 1.03 -9.18
CA PHE A 44 16.66 0.03 -10.24
C PHE A 44 18.11 -0.02 -10.72
N GLU A 45 18.89 1.06 -10.60
CA GLU A 45 20.33 1.03 -10.89
C GLU A 45 21.06 -0.03 -10.06
N LYS A 46 20.68 -0.20 -8.80
CA LYS A 46 21.26 -1.22 -7.90
C LYS A 46 20.92 -2.65 -8.29
N LYS A 47 19.82 -2.84 -9.05
CA LYS A 47 19.33 -4.16 -9.44
C LYS A 47 19.93 -4.68 -10.74
N GLN A 48 20.47 -3.82 -11.59
CA GLN A 48 21.08 -4.15 -12.88
C GLN A 48 20.20 -5.00 -13.81
N LEU A 49 18.88 -4.81 -13.72
CA LEU A 49 17.90 -5.50 -14.55
C LEU A 49 17.77 -4.80 -15.93
N SER A 50 17.75 -5.60 -16.99
CA SER A 50 17.39 -5.08 -18.32
C SER A 50 15.87 -4.89 -18.44
N LEU A 51 15.44 -4.03 -19.36
CA LEU A 51 14.01 -3.81 -19.61
C LEU A 51 13.26 -5.13 -19.90
N LYS A 52 13.84 -6.02 -20.71
CA LYS A 52 13.24 -7.32 -21.05
C LYS A 52 13.23 -8.32 -19.89
N ALA A 53 14.15 -8.19 -18.94
CA ALA A 53 14.25 -9.09 -17.79
C ALA A 53 13.34 -8.65 -16.63
N LEU A 54 12.85 -7.41 -16.65
CA LEU A 54 11.99 -6.88 -15.62
C LEU A 54 10.66 -7.63 -15.56
N ALA A 55 10.38 -8.24 -14.43
CA ALA A 55 9.16 -9.00 -14.17
C ALA A 55 8.22 -8.25 -13.21
N PRO A 56 6.91 -8.58 -13.20
CA PRO A 56 5.96 -7.99 -12.25
C PRO A 56 6.44 -8.03 -10.78
N ARG A 57 7.08 -9.13 -10.37
CA ARG A 57 7.63 -9.29 -9.01
C ARG A 57 8.69 -8.25 -8.66
N ASP A 58 9.46 -7.76 -9.63
CA ASP A 58 10.48 -6.73 -9.39
C ASP A 58 9.83 -5.39 -9.08
N LEU A 59 8.70 -5.10 -9.70
CA LEU A 59 7.89 -3.90 -9.43
C LEU A 59 7.14 -4.01 -8.10
N GLU A 60 6.58 -5.18 -7.78
CA GLU A 60 5.98 -5.44 -6.47
C GLU A 60 6.99 -5.24 -5.35
N THR A 61 8.22 -5.73 -5.53
CA THR A 61 9.32 -5.55 -4.57
C THR A 61 9.68 -4.07 -4.42
N PHE A 62 9.70 -3.30 -5.52
CA PHE A 62 9.92 -1.86 -5.50
C PHE A 62 8.86 -1.14 -4.65
N PHE A 63 7.57 -1.35 -4.92
CA PHE A 63 6.49 -0.69 -4.18
C PHE A 63 6.49 -1.08 -2.70
N ARG A 64 6.78 -2.35 -2.40
CA ARG A 64 6.91 -2.82 -1.01
C ARG A 64 8.06 -2.13 -0.29
N TYR A 65 9.22 -2.03 -0.93
CA TYR A 65 10.39 -1.36 -0.38
C TYR A 65 10.07 0.12 -0.08
N GLU A 66 9.49 0.83 -1.03
CA GLU A 66 9.17 2.25 -0.86
C GLU A 66 8.16 2.47 0.26
N ARG A 67 7.19 1.58 0.40
CA ARG A 67 6.18 1.66 1.46
C ARG A 67 6.76 1.33 2.83
N GLN A 68 7.54 0.27 2.95
CA GLN A 68 8.02 -0.26 4.24
C GLN A 68 9.29 0.41 4.74
N GLN A 69 10.24 0.68 3.87
CA GLN A 69 11.55 1.20 4.25
C GLN A 69 11.63 2.72 4.12
N GLU A 70 11.00 3.28 3.09
CA GLU A 70 11.05 4.72 2.80
C GLU A 70 9.76 5.45 3.23
N GLU A 71 8.80 4.74 3.82
CA GLU A 71 7.54 5.29 4.36
C GLU A 71 6.73 6.10 3.35
N ALA A 72 6.74 5.67 2.08
CA ALA A 72 5.99 6.33 1.02
C ALA A 72 4.49 6.35 1.33
N THR A 73 3.84 7.46 0.99
CA THR A 73 2.38 7.59 1.11
C THR A 73 1.68 6.83 -0.02
N VAL A 74 0.41 6.49 0.19
CA VAL A 74 -0.43 5.86 -0.85
C VAL A 74 -0.46 6.72 -2.11
N GLN A 75 -0.57 8.04 -1.96
CA GLN A 75 -0.57 8.96 -3.11
C GLN A 75 0.74 8.89 -3.91
N GLN A 76 1.89 8.85 -3.22
CA GLN A 76 3.18 8.67 -3.89
C GLN A 76 3.26 7.35 -4.65
N LEU A 77 2.81 6.24 -4.05
CA LEU A 77 2.80 4.92 -4.70
C LEU A 77 1.92 4.93 -5.96
N LEU A 78 0.74 5.56 -5.90
CA LEU A 78 -0.16 5.69 -7.04
C LEU A 78 0.42 6.59 -8.15
N ASP A 79 1.08 7.68 -7.80
CA ASP A 79 1.76 8.57 -8.75
C ASP A 79 2.88 7.82 -9.47
N TRP A 80 3.73 7.09 -8.76
CA TRP A 80 4.79 6.27 -9.37
C TRP A 80 4.24 5.12 -10.20
N TYR A 81 3.14 4.52 -9.78
CA TYR A 81 2.46 3.50 -10.59
C TYR A 81 2.03 4.05 -11.95
N LYS A 82 1.40 5.22 -11.97
CA LYS A 82 0.98 5.88 -13.21
C LYS A 82 2.18 6.21 -14.10
N GLU A 83 3.22 6.78 -13.53
CA GLU A 83 4.44 7.15 -14.23
C GLU A 83 5.13 5.93 -14.86
N LEU A 84 5.29 4.86 -14.09
CA LEU A 84 5.82 3.58 -14.59
C LEU A 84 4.91 2.95 -15.65
N SER A 85 3.58 3.05 -15.48
CA SER A 85 2.62 2.58 -16.49
C SER A 85 2.80 3.30 -17.82
N ASP A 86 2.97 4.62 -17.80
CA ASP A 86 3.20 5.42 -18.99
C ASP A 86 4.53 5.04 -19.68
N ALA A 87 5.60 4.84 -18.88
CA ALA A 87 6.90 4.42 -19.41
C ALA A 87 6.85 3.04 -20.06
N PHE A 88 6.21 2.06 -19.44
CA PHE A 88 6.11 0.70 -20.01
C PHE A 88 5.12 0.64 -21.18
N GLN A 89 4.05 1.42 -21.14
CA GLN A 89 3.14 1.52 -22.30
C GLN A 89 3.84 2.09 -23.52
N TYR A 90 4.73 3.05 -23.33
CA TYR A 90 5.58 3.58 -24.42
C TYR A 90 6.46 2.47 -25.02
N ALA A 91 7.06 1.62 -24.18
CA ALA A 91 7.85 0.48 -24.66
C ALA A 91 7.01 -0.54 -25.44
N VAL A 92 5.79 -0.80 -24.99
CA VAL A 92 4.85 -1.70 -25.70
C VAL A 92 4.46 -1.09 -27.06
N SER A 93 4.12 0.20 -27.10
CA SER A 93 3.73 0.90 -28.34
C SER A 93 4.84 0.93 -29.37
N ASN A 94 6.10 0.87 -28.95
CA ASN A 94 7.27 0.80 -29.83
C ASN A 94 7.75 -0.63 -30.11
N ASN A 95 7.00 -1.64 -29.71
CA ASN A 95 7.33 -3.07 -29.86
C ASN A 95 8.66 -3.50 -29.19
N TRP A 96 9.10 -2.79 -28.16
CA TRP A 96 10.27 -3.17 -27.35
C TRP A 96 9.90 -4.14 -26.24
N LEU A 97 8.64 -4.10 -25.81
CA LEU A 97 8.02 -5.09 -24.93
C LEU A 97 6.74 -5.63 -25.58
N LYS A 98 6.43 -6.89 -25.32
CA LYS A 98 5.17 -7.50 -25.75
C LYS A 98 4.00 -7.12 -24.84
N VAL A 99 4.28 -7.04 -23.54
CA VAL A 99 3.28 -6.75 -22.49
C VAL A 99 3.92 -5.84 -21.45
N SER A 100 3.15 -4.93 -20.91
CA SER A 100 3.59 -4.08 -19.81
C SER A 100 3.75 -4.91 -18.53
N PRO A 101 4.93 -4.90 -17.89
CA PRO A 101 5.18 -5.69 -16.67
C PRO A 101 4.41 -5.19 -15.45
N ILE A 102 3.86 -3.96 -15.49
CA ILE A 102 3.14 -3.37 -14.37
C ILE A 102 1.64 -3.64 -14.39
N LYS A 103 1.10 -4.17 -15.47
CA LYS A 103 -0.35 -4.29 -15.70
C LYS A 103 -1.10 -5.01 -14.58
N GLU A 104 -0.50 -6.06 -14.01
CA GLU A 104 -1.09 -6.88 -12.95
C GLU A 104 -0.55 -6.53 -11.55
N VAL A 105 0.24 -5.47 -11.43
CA VAL A 105 0.84 -5.05 -10.17
C VAL A 105 -0.09 -4.09 -9.45
N ASP A 106 -0.36 -4.35 -8.16
CA ASP A 106 -1.01 -3.39 -7.28
C ASP A 106 0.05 -2.67 -6.44
N PRO A 107 0.21 -1.35 -6.59
CA PRO A 107 1.23 -0.60 -5.87
C PRO A 107 0.96 -0.48 -4.37
N CYS A 108 -0.28 -0.70 -3.94
CA CYS A 108 -0.72 -0.51 -2.56
C CYS A 108 -0.80 -1.82 -1.78
N LEU A 109 -0.83 -2.97 -2.46
CA LEU A 109 -0.82 -4.28 -1.83
C LEU A 109 0.58 -4.60 -1.32
N ASP A 110 0.72 -4.45 -0.02
CA ASP A 110 1.68 -5.26 0.71
C ASP A 110 1.09 -6.67 0.78
N ASN A 111 1.65 -7.62 0.01
CA ASN A 111 1.27 -9.03 0.09
C ASN A 111 1.67 -9.67 1.43
N SER A 112 2.30 -8.93 2.33
CA SER A 112 2.46 -9.34 3.71
C SER A 112 1.10 -9.32 4.39
N PRO A 113 0.68 -10.41 5.06
CA PRO A 113 -0.57 -10.42 5.81
C PRO A 113 -0.53 -9.33 6.88
N VAL A 114 -1.43 -8.36 6.78
CA VAL A 114 -1.54 -7.28 7.77
C VAL A 114 -2.27 -7.83 8.99
N LEU A 115 -1.59 -7.87 10.14
CA LEU A 115 -2.21 -8.26 11.39
C LEU A 115 -3.27 -7.22 11.79
N PHE A 116 -4.43 -7.72 12.22
CA PHE A 116 -5.54 -6.85 12.65
C PHE A 116 -5.12 -5.92 13.81
N THR A 117 -4.34 -6.42 14.75
CA THR A 117 -3.84 -5.61 15.87
C THR A 117 -2.92 -4.49 15.42
N ASP A 118 -2.05 -4.71 14.43
CA ASP A 118 -1.17 -3.69 13.88
C ASP A 118 -1.98 -2.64 13.12
N PHE A 119 -2.97 -3.08 12.33
CA PHE A 119 -3.87 -2.17 11.63
C PHE A 119 -4.69 -1.29 12.60
N LEU A 120 -5.18 -1.85 13.70
CA LEU A 120 -5.88 -1.10 14.75
C LEU A 120 -4.99 0.02 15.33
N MET A 121 -3.73 -0.27 15.59
CA MET A 121 -2.79 0.74 16.12
C MET A 121 -2.51 1.84 15.10
N ASP A 122 -2.33 1.50 13.84
CA ASP A 122 -2.11 2.48 12.77
C ASP A 122 -3.35 3.34 12.54
N TRP A 123 -4.54 2.72 12.55
CA TRP A 123 -5.80 3.44 12.47
C TRP A 123 -5.98 4.41 13.66
N LEU A 124 -5.64 3.96 14.86
CA LEU A 124 -5.71 4.79 16.06
C LEU A 124 -4.79 6.03 15.96
N LYS A 125 -3.55 5.84 15.50
CA LYS A 125 -2.62 6.95 15.26
C LYS A 125 -3.18 7.97 14.25
N MET A 126 -3.80 7.49 13.18
CA MET A 126 -4.43 8.33 12.17
C MET A 126 -5.62 9.11 12.74
N MET A 127 -6.43 8.51 13.61
CA MET A 127 -7.59 9.15 14.23
C MET A 127 -7.22 10.29 15.18
N LYS A 128 -6.01 10.31 15.72
CA LYS A 128 -5.55 11.34 16.66
C LYS A 128 -5.73 12.78 16.14
N SER A 129 -5.54 12.99 14.85
CA SER A 129 -5.68 14.30 14.20
C SER A 129 -7.05 14.51 13.52
N ARG A 130 -7.94 13.52 13.55
CA ARG A 130 -9.20 13.55 12.79
C ARG A 130 -10.46 13.63 13.65
N VAL A 131 -10.34 13.38 14.95
CA VAL A 131 -11.47 13.39 15.88
C VAL A 131 -11.16 14.22 17.12
N GLU A 132 -12.22 14.60 17.83
CA GLU A 132 -12.10 15.31 19.11
C GLU A 132 -11.33 14.49 20.14
N ILE A 133 -10.65 15.19 21.06
CA ILE A 133 -9.80 14.60 22.12
C ILE A 133 -10.57 13.56 22.94
N THR A 134 -11.80 13.84 23.31
CA THR A 134 -12.64 12.94 24.11
C THR A 134 -13.00 11.66 23.32
N THR A 135 -13.30 11.80 22.04
CA THR A 135 -13.56 10.67 21.13
C THR A 135 -12.31 9.82 20.96
N TYR A 136 -11.17 10.45 20.74
CA TYR A 136 -9.89 9.76 20.63
C TYR A 136 -9.52 8.99 21.91
N ALA A 137 -9.75 9.60 23.08
CA ALA A 137 -9.53 8.93 24.38
C ALA A 137 -10.41 7.68 24.53
N GLY A 138 -11.66 7.74 24.07
CA GLY A 138 -12.56 6.59 24.03
C GLY A 138 -12.06 5.47 23.12
N TYR A 139 -11.60 5.82 21.90
CA TYR A 139 -10.99 4.84 20.99
C TYR A 139 -9.75 4.20 21.60
N THR A 140 -8.85 5.01 22.14
CA THR A 140 -7.62 4.53 22.79
C THR A 140 -7.92 3.55 23.92
N SER A 141 -8.86 3.90 24.78
CA SER A 141 -9.24 3.05 25.92
C SER A 141 -9.79 1.70 25.45
N SER A 142 -10.75 1.70 24.53
CA SER A 142 -11.36 0.46 24.02
C SER A 142 -10.34 -0.42 23.28
N ILE A 143 -9.56 0.18 22.39
CA ILE A 143 -8.62 -0.54 21.55
C ILE A 143 -7.45 -1.10 22.35
N THR A 144 -6.79 -0.28 23.16
CA THR A 144 -5.55 -0.70 23.85
C THR A 144 -5.82 -1.56 25.07
N LYS A 145 -6.94 -1.38 25.75
CA LYS A 145 -7.25 -2.11 26.99
C LYS A 145 -8.05 -3.40 26.78
N ARG A 146 -8.80 -3.50 25.68
CA ARG A 146 -9.74 -4.61 25.47
C ARG A 146 -9.56 -5.32 24.14
N ILE A 147 -9.62 -4.59 23.02
CA ILE A 147 -9.65 -5.19 21.68
C ILE A 147 -8.30 -5.81 21.34
N ILE A 148 -7.22 -5.05 21.40
CA ILE A 148 -5.87 -5.55 21.08
C ILE A 148 -5.45 -6.71 22.01
N PRO A 149 -5.60 -6.64 23.34
CA PRO A 149 -5.22 -7.75 24.20
C PRO A 149 -5.94 -9.06 23.87
N TYR A 150 -7.20 -9.00 23.49
CA TYR A 150 -7.94 -10.19 23.05
C TYR A 150 -7.40 -10.74 21.72
N PHE A 151 -7.33 -9.91 20.69
CA PHE A 151 -6.93 -10.36 19.34
C PHE A 151 -5.45 -10.72 19.23
N LYS A 152 -4.59 -10.17 20.06
CA LYS A 152 -3.16 -10.48 20.06
C LYS A 152 -2.86 -11.97 20.28
N GLN A 153 -3.76 -12.72 20.91
CA GLN A 153 -3.62 -14.15 21.15
C GLN A 153 -3.69 -14.98 19.87
N PHE A 154 -4.34 -14.47 18.82
CA PHE A 154 -4.73 -15.25 17.65
C PHE A 154 -3.92 -14.90 16.39
N ASN A 155 -3.24 -13.78 16.35
CA ASN A 155 -2.52 -13.29 15.16
C ASN A 155 -3.38 -13.26 13.88
N TYR A 156 -4.67 -12.93 14.00
CA TYR A 156 -5.54 -12.80 12.84
C TYR A 156 -5.11 -11.66 11.93
N THR A 157 -5.11 -11.94 10.64
CA THR A 157 -4.93 -10.92 9.60
C THR A 157 -6.25 -10.25 9.25
N LEU A 158 -6.20 -9.10 8.55
CA LEU A 158 -7.41 -8.47 8.00
C LEU A 158 -8.18 -9.43 7.09
N GLN A 159 -7.46 -10.21 6.28
CA GLN A 159 -8.07 -11.21 5.40
C GLN A 159 -8.77 -12.32 6.19
N ASP A 160 -8.18 -12.79 7.30
CA ASP A 160 -8.82 -13.77 8.18
C ASP A 160 -10.18 -13.25 8.71
N LEU A 161 -10.25 -11.98 9.12
CA LEU A 161 -11.48 -11.38 9.62
C LEU A 161 -12.53 -11.17 8.53
N GLU A 162 -12.10 -10.87 7.30
CA GLU A 162 -12.99 -10.77 6.14
C GLU A 162 -13.61 -12.13 5.80
N GLN A 163 -12.79 -13.20 5.78
CA GLN A 163 -13.21 -14.55 5.48
C GLN A 163 -13.99 -15.22 6.62
N HIS A 164 -13.71 -14.83 7.87
CA HIS A 164 -14.27 -15.43 9.09
C HIS A 164 -14.85 -14.36 10.03
N PRO A 165 -15.99 -13.74 9.71
CA PRO A 165 -16.63 -12.74 10.59
C PRO A 165 -16.94 -13.26 12.00
N LYS A 166 -17.03 -14.57 12.15
CA LYS A 166 -17.22 -15.23 13.44
C LYS A 166 -16.15 -14.86 14.45
N TYR A 167 -14.90 -14.63 14.03
CA TYR A 167 -13.83 -14.28 14.95
C TYR A 167 -14.09 -12.97 15.71
N ILE A 168 -14.79 -12.03 15.08
CA ILE A 168 -15.23 -10.79 15.73
C ILE A 168 -16.41 -11.06 16.66
N GLN A 169 -17.35 -11.92 16.26
CA GLN A 169 -18.48 -12.32 17.11
C GLN A 169 -18.00 -13.04 18.37
N ASP A 170 -16.98 -13.88 18.26
CA ASP A 170 -16.39 -14.57 19.39
C ASP A 170 -15.81 -13.57 20.42
N PHE A 171 -15.22 -12.47 19.97
CA PHE A 171 -14.79 -11.38 20.84
C PHE A 171 -15.97 -10.76 21.61
N TYR A 172 -17.07 -10.45 20.93
CA TYR A 172 -18.26 -9.87 21.59
C TYR A 172 -18.83 -10.83 22.64
N GLN A 173 -18.92 -12.10 22.30
CA GLN A 173 -19.40 -13.12 23.24
C GLN A 173 -18.46 -13.25 24.44
N HIS A 174 -17.16 -13.24 24.23
CA HIS A 174 -16.17 -13.27 25.31
C HIS A 174 -16.34 -12.08 26.28
N GLU A 175 -16.58 -10.88 25.76
CA GLU A 175 -16.79 -9.70 26.60
C GLU A 175 -18.11 -9.75 27.36
N LEU A 176 -19.19 -10.28 26.76
CA LEU A 176 -20.46 -10.52 27.45
C LEU A 176 -20.31 -11.56 28.56
N ASP A 177 -19.60 -12.65 28.30
CA ASP A 177 -19.35 -13.71 29.27
C ASP A 177 -18.53 -13.24 30.51
N ARG A 178 -17.71 -12.19 30.30
CA ARG A 178 -17.00 -11.49 31.37
C ARG A 178 -17.90 -10.59 32.24
N GLY A 179 -19.16 -10.45 31.88
CA GLY A 179 -20.12 -9.64 32.63
C GLY A 179 -20.24 -8.19 32.17
N LEU A 180 -19.68 -7.84 31.00
CA LEU A 180 -19.85 -6.49 30.42
C LEU A 180 -21.29 -6.33 29.91
N SER A 181 -21.79 -5.09 29.95
CA SER A 181 -23.12 -4.78 29.45
C SER A 181 -23.13 -4.84 27.90
N ALA A 182 -24.32 -5.18 27.35
CA ALA A 182 -24.52 -5.15 25.91
C ALA A 182 -24.19 -3.76 25.31
N ASN A 183 -24.46 -2.69 26.03
CA ASN A 183 -24.15 -1.33 25.59
C ASN A 183 -22.63 -1.12 25.43
N THR A 184 -21.81 -1.62 26.34
CA THR A 184 -20.35 -1.58 26.23
C THR A 184 -19.85 -2.34 25.00
N VAL A 185 -20.40 -3.53 24.75
CA VAL A 185 -20.05 -4.35 23.57
C VAL A 185 -20.45 -3.67 22.28
N ILE A 186 -21.59 -2.95 22.25
CA ILE A 186 -22.00 -2.13 21.10
C ILE A 186 -20.97 -1.04 20.79
N HIS A 187 -20.37 -0.41 21.79
CA HIS A 187 -19.30 0.57 21.58
C HIS A 187 -18.05 -0.09 20.98
N TYR A 188 -17.67 -1.28 21.41
CA TYR A 188 -16.56 -2.01 20.79
C TYR A 188 -16.86 -2.39 19.35
N HIS A 189 -18.09 -2.83 19.07
CA HIS A 189 -18.53 -3.10 17.71
C HIS A 189 -18.43 -1.85 16.81
N ALA A 190 -18.88 -0.70 17.29
CA ALA A 190 -18.80 0.55 16.55
C ALA A 190 -17.35 0.93 16.20
N ASN A 191 -16.42 0.75 17.14
CA ASN A 191 -15.00 1.05 16.93
C ASN A 191 -14.35 0.08 15.93
N ILE A 192 -14.60 -1.22 16.08
CA ILE A 192 -14.09 -2.25 15.15
C ILE A 192 -14.66 -2.02 13.74
N ARG A 193 -15.99 -1.75 13.65
CA ARG A 193 -16.63 -1.48 12.37
C ARG A 193 -16.00 -0.28 11.65
N LYS A 194 -15.80 0.84 12.33
CA LYS A 194 -15.17 2.03 11.74
C LYS A 194 -13.76 1.74 11.22
N CYS A 195 -12.98 1.00 12.01
CA CYS A 195 -11.63 0.60 11.62
C CYS A 195 -11.63 -0.30 10.37
N LEU A 196 -12.49 -1.34 10.35
CA LEU A 196 -12.58 -2.27 9.22
C LEU A 196 -13.19 -1.63 7.98
N GLN A 197 -14.15 -0.72 8.11
CA GLN A 197 -14.67 0.04 6.99
C GLN A 197 -13.54 0.85 6.31
N TYR A 198 -12.65 1.42 7.09
CA TYR A 198 -11.47 2.10 6.54
C TYR A 198 -10.53 1.12 5.83
N ALA A 199 -10.31 -0.06 6.40
CA ALA A 199 -9.44 -1.09 5.82
C ALA A 199 -9.92 -1.59 4.44
N PHE A 200 -11.24 -1.73 4.28
CA PHE A 200 -11.84 -2.33 3.07
C PHE A 200 -12.39 -1.31 2.07
N GLN A 201 -12.28 -0.02 2.34
CA GLN A 201 -12.65 1.08 1.42
C GLN A 201 -11.48 1.58 0.57
N ILE A 202 -10.30 1.04 0.77
CA ILE A 202 -9.08 1.45 0.08
C ILE A 202 -8.92 0.68 -1.21
#